data_cdf7fc92132223857c6cff18d51db9ee
#
_entry.id   cdf7fc92132223857c6cff18d51db9ee
#
_cell.length_a   1.000
_cell.length_b   1.000
_cell.length_c   1.000
_cell.angle_alpha   90.00
_cell.angle_beta   90.00
_cell.angle_gamma   90.00
#
_symmetry.space_group_name_H-M   'P 1'
#
loop_
_entity.id
_entity.type
_entity.pdbx_description
1 polymer ?
#
loop_
_entity_poly.entity_id
_entity_poly.type
_entity_poly.pdbx_seq_one_letter_code
_entity_poly.pdbx_strand_id
1 'polypeptide(L)'
;MKTPLRYPGGKTRAVKHILPLISEKCKVWDCLCSPFLGGGSIELAVAERGVRVYGYDVFDPIVWFWQALLSEPKKLAILADSFRVNHPDYVLNEKNVRGLLKEDFARFRNELKVETDYSLMNAAKVYAINRSSFSGATFSGGFSKRAAYARFTDSSIERVMSFKQPNLTVEQADFKVSIPRHPDAFLYCDPPYLLGGDRNKLYGVQGSTHAGFDHRGLYDLLSQRSGWVLSYNDCPEIRELYKDFEIRSAEWAYGMKNVGKRKETEEGEEKEKKKMGSSSEILIIG
;
A
#
# COMPACT_ATOMS: atom_id res chain seq x y z
N MET A 1 -13.14 -7.93 -0.03
CA MET A 1 -11.98 -8.59 0.68
C MET A 1 -11.05 -7.53 1.28
N LYS A 2 -10.47 -7.75 2.46
CA LYS A 2 -9.49 -6.82 3.02
C LYS A 2 -8.09 -7.29 2.62
N THR A 3 -7.25 -6.36 2.17
CA THR A 3 -5.84 -6.67 1.89
C THR A 3 -5.14 -7.26 3.13
N PRO A 4 -4.28 -8.29 2.96
CA PRO A 4 -3.46 -8.82 4.05
C PRO A 4 -2.35 -7.86 4.48
N LEU A 5 -1.91 -6.98 3.57
CA LEU A 5 -0.85 -6.01 3.85
C LEU A 5 -1.35 -4.81 4.66
N ARG A 6 -0.45 -4.28 5.45
CA ARG A 6 -0.54 -2.93 5.99
C ARG A 6 0.32 -2.05 5.08
N TYR A 7 -0.27 -1.06 4.44
CA TYR A 7 0.45 -0.24 3.47
C TYR A 7 0.29 1.24 3.80
N PRO A 8 1.38 2.02 3.89
CA PRO A 8 1.29 3.47 4.05
C PRO A 8 0.52 4.05 2.84
N GLY A 9 -0.37 5.00 3.10
CA GLY A 9 -1.21 5.53 2.01
C GLY A 9 -2.26 4.56 1.45
N GLY A 10 -2.37 3.34 2.02
CA GLY A 10 -3.28 2.32 1.51
C GLY A 10 -4.74 2.77 1.48
N LYS A 11 -5.40 2.55 0.36
CA LYS A 11 -6.73 3.07 0.00
C LYS A 11 -7.92 2.32 0.64
N THR A 12 -7.69 1.51 1.68
CA THR A 12 -8.78 0.72 2.31
C THR A 12 -9.99 1.55 2.72
N ARG A 13 -9.78 2.79 3.20
CA ARG A 13 -10.86 3.71 3.55
C ARG A 13 -11.43 4.44 2.34
N ALA A 14 -10.63 4.61 1.31
CA ALA A 14 -11.00 5.27 0.07
C ALA A 14 -11.80 4.35 -0.87
N VAL A 15 -11.78 3.03 -0.67
CA VAL A 15 -12.52 2.05 -1.49
C VAL A 15 -13.97 2.47 -1.71
N LYS A 16 -14.67 2.89 -0.67
CA LYS A 16 -16.09 3.28 -0.74
C LYS A 16 -16.34 4.51 -1.63
N HIS A 17 -15.32 5.33 -1.88
CA HIS A 17 -15.40 6.53 -2.72
C HIS A 17 -14.84 6.28 -4.13
N ILE A 18 -13.75 5.55 -4.26
CA ILE A 18 -13.08 5.28 -5.53
C ILE A 18 -13.80 4.20 -6.34
N LEU A 19 -14.25 3.14 -5.66
CA LEU A 19 -14.86 1.99 -6.33
C LEU A 19 -16.16 2.31 -7.10
N PRO A 20 -17.07 3.21 -6.63
CA PRO A 20 -18.21 3.65 -7.41
C PRO A 20 -17.79 4.35 -8.71
N LEU A 21 -16.76 5.22 -8.67
CA LEU A 21 -16.24 5.91 -9.86
C LEU A 21 -15.68 4.92 -10.89
N ILE A 22 -14.85 3.97 -10.43
CA ILE A 22 -14.36 2.90 -11.30
C ILE A 22 -15.53 2.09 -11.88
N SER A 23 -16.50 1.69 -11.06
CA SER A 23 -17.65 0.88 -11.50
C SER A 23 -18.56 1.61 -12.48
N GLU A 24 -18.71 2.92 -12.35
CA GLU A 24 -19.48 3.75 -13.27
C GLU A 24 -18.79 3.86 -14.63
N LYS A 25 -17.49 4.13 -14.63
CA LYS A 25 -16.68 4.33 -15.83
C LYS A 25 -16.26 3.02 -16.49
N CYS A 26 -16.05 1.96 -15.69
CA CYS A 26 -15.54 0.66 -16.15
C CYS A 26 -16.61 -0.23 -16.82
N LYS A 27 -17.82 0.27 -17.04
CA LYS A 27 -18.94 -0.50 -17.67
C LYS A 27 -18.64 -0.99 -19.09
N VAL A 28 -17.72 -0.31 -19.77
CA VAL A 28 -17.31 -0.62 -21.14
C VAL A 28 -15.95 -1.33 -21.20
N TRP A 29 -15.36 -1.64 -20.06
CA TRP A 29 -14.04 -2.23 -19.98
C TRP A 29 -14.10 -3.61 -19.31
N ASP A 30 -13.54 -4.63 -19.95
CA ASP A 30 -13.56 -6.02 -19.45
C ASP A 30 -12.53 -6.28 -18.35
N CYS A 31 -11.57 -5.37 -18.18
CA CYS A 31 -10.49 -5.52 -17.23
C CYS A 31 -9.97 -4.18 -16.70
N LEU A 32 -9.27 -4.27 -15.57
CA LEU A 32 -8.57 -3.15 -14.95
C LEU A 32 -7.07 -3.42 -14.93
N CYS A 33 -6.27 -2.42 -15.29
CA CYS A 33 -4.83 -2.41 -15.05
C CYS A 33 -4.49 -1.41 -13.95
N SER A 34 -3.70 -1.85 -12.96
CA SER A 34 -3.18 -1.03 -11.88
C SER A 34 -1.65 -1.04 -11.92
N PRO A 35 -1.00 0.01 -12.43
CA PRO A 35 0.45 0.11 -12.54
C PRO A 35 1.17 0.32 -11.21
N PHE A 36 0.44 0.59 -10.13
CA PHE A 36 0.94 0.92 -8.80
C PHE A 36 0.15 0.14 -7.74
N LEU A 37 0.33 -1.19 -7.73
CA LEU A 37 -0.49 -2.09 -6.93
C LEU A 37 -0.36 -1.84 -5.41
N GLY A 38 0.86 -1.68 -4.92
CA GLY A 38 1.14 -1.49 -3.50
C GLY A 38 0.38 -2.44 -2.59
N GLY A 39 -0.50 -1.88 -1.76
CA GLY A 39 -1.34 -2.64 -0.82
C GLY A 39 -2.56 -3.33 -1.44
N GLY A 40 -2.90 -3.13 -2.70
CA GLY A 40 -3.94 -3.82 -3.45
C GLY A 40 -5.38 -3.62 -2.95
N SER A 41 -5.69 -2.51 -2.28
CA SER A 41 -7.02 -2.34 -1.66
C SER A 41 -8.14 -2.10 -2.66
N ILE A 42 -7.88 -1.32 -3.71
CA ILE A 42 -8.84 -1.02 -4.79
C ILE A 42 -8.93 -2.23 -5.72
N GLU A 43 -7.80 -2.79 -6.07
CA GLU A 43 -7.65 -3.93 -6.97
C GLU A 43 -8.42 -5.14 -6.45
N LEU A 44 -8.29 -5.48 -5.17
CA LEU A 44 -9.07 -6.54 -4.55
C LEU A 44 -10.56 -6.25 -4.56
N ALA A 45 -10.97 -5.01 -4.31
CA ALA A 45 -12.38 -4.63 -4.30
C ALA A 45 -13.01 -4.69 -5.70
N VAL A 46 -12.23 -4.41 -6.75
CA VAL A 46 -12.63 -4.56 -8.16
C VAL A 46 -12.68 -6.03 -8.56
N ALA A 47 -11.65 -6.80 -8.22
CA ALA A 47 -11.56 -8.22 -8.53
C ALA A 47 -12.67 -9.05 -7.85
N GLU A 48 -13.14 -8.67 -6.65
CA GLU A 48 -14.31 -9.28 -5.99
C GLU A 48 -15.61 -9.12 -6.76
N ARG A 49 -15.69 -8.14 -7.67
CA ARG A 49 -16.86 -7.94 -8.56
C ARG A 49 -16.78 -8.75 -9.85
N GLY A 50 -15.80 -9.64 -9.96
CA GLY A 50 -15.62 -10.49 -11.13
C GLY A 50 -14.82 -9.83 -12.26
N VAL A 51 -14.35 -8.59 -12.09
CA VAL A 51 -13.52 -7.90 -13.08
C VAL A 51 -12.11 -8.46 -13.01
N ARG A 52 -11.52 -8.75 -14.17
CA ARG A 52 -10.11 -9.16 -14.27
C ARG A 52 -9.19 -7.97 -13.97
N VAL A 53 -8.22 -8.18 -13.07
CA VAL A 53 -7.30 -7.13 -12.64
C VAL A 53 -5.86 -7.55 -12.92
N TYR A 54 -5.14 -6.69 -13.61
CA TYR A 54 -3.70 -6.80 -13.86
C TYR A 54 -2.98 -5.79 -12.95
N GLY A 55 -2.39 -6.27 -11.87
CA GLY A 55 -1.64 -5.45 -10.91
C GLY A 55 -0.15 -5.46 -11.20
N TYR A 56 0.48 -4.30 -11.15
CA TYR A 56 1.91 -4.14 -11.33
C TYR A 56 2.51 -3.31 -10.20
N ASP A 57 3.75 -3.57 -9.89
CA ASP A 57 4.57 -2.74 -9.01
C ASP A 57 6.03 -2.84 -9.43
N VAL A 58 6.81 -1.77 -9.25
CA VAL A 58 8.25 -1.79 -9.51
C VAL A 58 9.04 -2.41 -8.36
N PHE A 59 8.44 -2.51 -7.18
CA PHE A 59 9.11 -2.94 -5.97
C PHE A 59 9.01 -4.46 -5.78
N ASP A 60 10.05 -5.19 -6.19
CA ASP A 60 10.12 -6.64 -6.19
C ASP A 60 9.58 -7.31 -4.90
N PRO A 61 9.96 -6.88 -3.68
CA PRO A 61 9.46 -7.54 -2.47
C PRO A 61 7.92 -7.53 -2.34
N ILE A 62 7.25 -6.48 -2.78
CA ILE A 62 5.78 -6.42 -2.78
C ILE A 62 5.21 -7.39 -3.83
N VAL A 63 5.82 -7.44 -5.01
CA VAL A 63 5.43 -8.37 -6.07
C VAL A 63 5.61 -9.82 -5.61
N TRP A 64 6.74 -10.17 -4.99
CA TRP A 64 6.99 -11.52 -4.43
C TRP A 64 5.92 -11.94 -3.44
N PHE A 65 5.53 -11.03 -2.53
CA PHE A 65 4.45 -11.30 -1.58
C PHE A 65 3.13 -11.59 -2.31
N TRP A 66 2.75 -10.75 -3.28
CA TRP A 66 1.50 -10.93 -4.01
C TRP A 66 1.49 -12.21 -4.85
N GLN A 67 2.59 -12.53 -5.54
CA GLN A 67 2.72 -13.77 -6.31
C GLN A 67 2.61 -15.00 -5.42
N ALA A 68 3.29 -15.02 -4.27
CA ALA A 68 3.20 -16.11 -3.30
C ALA A 68 1.78 -16.24 -2.71
N LEU A 69 1.13 -15.12 -2.42
CA LEU A 69 -0.24 -15.09 -1.90
C LEU A 69 -1.26 -15.65 -2.89
N LEU A 70 -1.08 -15.38 -4.18
CA LEU A 70 -1.97 -15.83 -5.24
C LEU A 70 -1.73 -17.30 -5.59
N SER A 71 -0.47 -17.77 -5.61
CA SER A 71 -0.11 -19.13 -6.04
C SER A 71 -0.13 -20.14 -4.90
N GLU A 72 0.45 -19.81 -3.73
CA GLU A 72 0.69 -20.76 -2.63
C GLU A 72 0.31 -20.19 -1.25
N PRO A 73 -0.92 -19.67 -1.06
CA PRO A 73 -1.31 -18.94 0.16
C PRO A 73 -1.14 -19.77 1.44
N LYS A 74 -1.41 -21.09 1.38
CA LYS A 74 -1.26 -21.98 2.54
C LYS A 74 0.21 -22.13 2.94
N LYS A 75 1.11 -22.35 1.99
CA LYS A 75 2.55 -22.48 2.28
C LYS A 75 3.13 -21.14 2.77
N LEU A 76 2.72 -20.03 2.15
CA LEU A 76 3.10 -18.70 2.60
C LEU A 76 2.68 -18.45 4.05
N ALA A 77 1.45 -18.80 4.41
CA ALA A 77 0.94 -18.67 5.77
C ALA A 77 1.72 -19.50 6.78
N ILE A 78 2.02 -20.77 6.46
CA ILE A 78 2.79 -21.69 7.32
C ILE A 78 4.21 -21.13 7.56
N LEU A 79 4.89 -20.69 6.49
CA LEU A 79 6.22 -20.10 6.62
C LEU A 79 6.19 -18.80 7.44
N ALA A 80 5.23 -17.92 7.19
CA ALA A 80 5.10 -16.69 7.95
C ALA A 80 4.78 -16.98 9.44
N ASP A 81 3.96 -17.97 9.73
CA ASP A 81 3.65 -18.37 11.11
C ASP A 81 4.87 -18.93 11.85
N SER A 82 5.75 -19.66 11.16
CA SER A 82 6.96 -20.24 11.76
C SER A 82 7.94 -19.16 12.29
N PHE A 83 7.85 -17.93 11.82
CA PHE A 83 8.66 -16.82 12.32
C PHE A 83 8.11 -16.20 13.63
N ARG A 84 6.93 -16.59 14.03
CA ARG A 84 6.28 -16.05 15.23
C ARG A 84 6.65 -16.89 16.45
N VAL A 85 7.20 -16.25 17.46
CA VAL A 85 7.55 -16.88 18.73
C VAL A 85 6.78 -16.26 19.88
N ASN A 86 6.61 -17.02 20.98
CA ASN A 86 6.04 -16.48 22.22
C ASN A 86 7.00 -15.46 22.82
N HIS A 87 6.47 -14.31 23.21
CA HIS A 87 7.27 -13.30 23.90
C HIS A 87 7.01 -13.41 25.42
N PRO A 88 8.02 -13.73 26.23
CA PRO A 88 7.83 -14.00 27.66
C PRO A 88 7.30 -12.77 28.42
N ASP A 89 7.69 -11.57 28.00
CA ASP A 89 7.34 -10.31 28.68
C ASP A 89 6.15 -9.57 28.04
N TYR A 90 5.46 -10.18 27.08
CA TYR A 90 4.33 -9.54 26.41
C TYR A 90 3.08 -10.38 26.50
N VAL A 91 2.24 -10.01 27.46
CA VAL A 91 0.93 -10.64 27.69
C VAL A 91 -0.15 -9.68 27.26
N LEU A 92 -1.05 -10.11 26.38
CA LEU A 92 -2.24 -9.38 25.99
C LEU A 92 -3.48 -10.15 26.45
N ASN A 93 -4.29 -9.56 27.30
CA ASN A 93 -5.49 -10.20 27.86
C ASN A 93 -5.17 -11.58 28.50
N GLU A 94 -4.16 -11.64 29.35
CA GLU A 94 -3.73 -12.84 30.10
C GLU A 94 -3.20 -14.01 29.22
N LYS A 95 -2.98 -13.75 27.93
CA LYS A 95 -2.44 -14.75 26.98
C LYS A 95 -1.06 -14.33 26.49
N ASN A 96 -0.15 -15.31 26.44
CA ASN A 96 1.11 -15.16 25.74
C ASN A 96 0.84 -14.85 24.27
N VAL A 97 1.51 -13.82 23.75
CA VAL A 97 1.29 -13.37 22.38
C VAL A 97 2.48 -13.76 21.53
N ARG A 98 2.20 -14.44 20.41
CA ARG A 98 3.22 -14.77 19.40
C ARG A 98 3.43 -13.59 18.46
N GLY A 99 4.68 -13.34 18.09
CA GLY A 99 5.05 -12.30 17.14
C GLY A 99 6.49 -12.43 16.66
N LEU A 100 6.92 -11.51 15.79
CA LEU A 100 8.28 -11.48 15.28
C LEU A 100 9.20 -10.81 16.30
N LEU A 101 10.38 -11.38 16.54
CA LEU A 101 11.43 -10.75 17.35
C LEU A 101 12.06 -9.56 16.61
N LYS A 102 12.60 -8.60 17.38
CA LYS A 102 13.27 -7.43 16.82
C LYS A 102 14.53 -7.80 16.03
N GLU A 103 15.25 -8.80 16.50
CA GLU A 103 16.46 -9.34 15.88
C GLU A 103 16.14 -9.99 14.53
N ASP A 104 15.07 -10.80 14.46
CA ASP A 104 14.61 -11.41 13.22
C ASP A 104 14.09 -10.36 12.24
N PHE A 105 13.37 -9.34 12.72
CA PHE A 105 12.96 -8.22 11.87
C PHE A 105 14.17 -7.52 11.23
N ALA A 106 15.22 -7.25 11.98
CA ALA A 106 16.44 -6.61 11.48
C ALA A 106 17.17 -7.52 10.48
N ARG A 107 17.30 -8.80 10.80
CA ARG A 107 17.91 -9.81 9.93
C ARG A 107 17.17 -9.93 8.61
N PHE A 108 15.86 -10.19 8.62
CA PHE A 108 15.04 -10.32 7.42
C PHE A 108 15.08 -9.08 6.54
N ARG A 109 15.01 -7.89 7.17
CA ARG A 109 15.11 -6.62 6.43
C ARG A 109 16.46 -6.45 5.74
N ASN A 110 17.56 -6.89 6.36
CA ASN A 110 18.90 -6.80 5.76
C ASN A 110 19.08 -7.85 4.65
N GLU A 111 18.62 -9.07 4.85
CA GLU A 111 18.63 -10.12 3.83
C GLU A 111 17.85 -9.67 2.58
N LEU A 112 16.63 -9.21 2.75
CA LEU A 112 15.76 -8.76 1.64
C LEU A 112 16.26 -7.52 0.87
N LYS A 113 17.22 -6.76 1.41
CA LYS A 113 17.82 -5.63 0.68
C LYS A 113 18.81 -6.04 -0.41
N VAL A 114 19.38 -7.21 -0.27
CA VAL A 114 20.40 -7.76 -1.19
C VAL A 114 19.86 -8.88 -2.07
N GLU A 115 18.66 -9.36 -1.76
CA GLU A 115 17.98 -10.37 -2.56
C GLU A 115 17.43 -9.77 -3.85
N THR A 116 17.61 -10.48 -4.95
CA THR A 116 17.12 -10.11 -6.28
C THR A 116 16.08 -11.08 -6.82
N ASP A 117 15.97 -12.27 -6.20
CA ASP A 117 15.18 -13.35 -6.74
C ASP A 117 13.94 -13.67 -5.89
N TYR A 118 12.88 -14.04 -6.59
CA TYR A 118 11.68 -14.58 -5.95
C TYR A 118 12.00 -15.90 -5.22
N SER A 119 11.55 -15.96 -3.97
CA SER A 119 11.36 -17.22 -3.27
C SER A 119 10.17 -17.11 -2.31
N LEU A 120 9.52 -18.23 -2.03
CA LEU A 120 8.43 -18.28 -1.07
C LEU A 120 8.89 -17.84 0.34
N MET A 121 10.16 -18.16 0.68
CA MET A 121 10.80 -17.72 1.92
C MET A 121 10.94 -16.20 1.98
N ASN A 122 11.40 -15.55 0.89
CA ASN A 122 11.52 -14.10 0.80
C ASN A 122 10.14 -13.43 0.89
N ALA A 123 9.14 -13.95 0.21
CA ALA A 123 7.75 -13.48 0.32
C ALA A 123 7.22 -13.57 1.76
N ALA A 124 7.49 -14.65 2.48
CA ALA A 124 7.11 -14.81 3.89
C ALA A 124 7.84 -13.82 4.81
N LYS A 125 9.15 -13.58 4.59
CA LYS A 125 9.91 -12.54 5.30
C LYS A 125 9.33 -11.15 5.04
N VAL A 126 8.99 -10.81 3.79
CA VAL A 126 8.33 -9.54 3.43
C VAL A 126 7.03 -9.37 4.22
N TYR A 127 6.20 -10.40 4.29
CA TYR A 127 4.96 -10.34 5.07
C TYR A 127 5.25 -10.14 6.56
N ALA A 128 6.19 -10.88 7.13
CA ALA A 128 6.55 -10.77 8.55
C ALA A 128 7.04 -9.36 8.92
N ILE A 129 7.94 -8.77 8.12
CA ILE A 129 8.41 -7.40 8.38
C ILE A 129 7.32 -6.36 8.14
N ASN A 130 6.43 -6.56 7.14
CA ASN A 130 5.29 -5.68 6.93
C ASN A 130 4.37 -5.66 8.15
N ARG A 131 4.03 -6.82 8.70
CA ARG A 131 3.15 -6.96 9.87
C ARG A 131 3.78 -6.41 11.16
N SER A 132 5.11 -6.37 11.23
CA SER A 132 5.89 -6.01 12.42
C SER A 132 6.50 -4.60 12.34
N SER A 133 6.35 -3.89 11.23
CA SER A 133 6.86 -2.53 11.05
C SER A 133 5.90 -1.47 11.56
N PHE A 134 6.45 -0.29 11.90
CA PHE A 134 5.64 0.88 12.22
C PHE A 134 4.80 1.26 11.00
N SER A 135 3.47 1.43 11.20
CA SER A 135 2.48 1.75 10.14
C SER A 135 2.46 0.83 8.91
N GLY A 136 3.14 -0.31 8.94
CA GLY A 136 3.24 -1.20 7.78
C GLY A 136 4.23 -0.72 6.71
N ALA A 137 5.10 0.23 7.06
CA ALA A 137 6.05 0.82 6.12
C ALA A 137 7.21 -0.11 5.71
N THR A 138 7.16 -1.37 6.11
CA THR A 138 8.05 -2.45 5.71
C THR A 138 9.53 -2.06 5.74
N PHE A 139 10.09 -1.64 4.62
CA PHE A 139 11.52 -1.29 4.49
C PHE A 139 11.87 0.12 4.96
N SER A 140 10.97 1.09 4.85
CA SER A 140 11.17 2.47 5.32
C SER A 140 10.81 2.66 6.80
N GLY A 141 10.02 1.73 7.36
CA GLY A 141 9.63 1.74 8.77
C GLY A 141 10.57 0.94 9.66
N GLY A 142 10.72 1.38 10.92
CA GLY A 142 11.39 0.61 11.95
C GLY A 142 10.51 -0.49 12.54
N PHE A 143 11.13 -1.38 13.33
CA PHE A 143 10.42 -2.37 14.14
C PHE A 143 9.43 -1.69 15.10
N SER A 144 8.25 -2.25 15.21
CA SER A 144 7.25 -1.82 16.19
C SER A 144 6.82 -3.01 17.03
N LYS A 145 7.22 -3.05 18.31
CA LYS A 145 6.82 -4.09 19.27
C LYS A 145 5.29 -4.27 19.26
N ARG A 146 4.54 -3.17 19.31
CA ARG A 146 3.07 -3.22 19.23
C ARG A 146 2.56 -3.83 17.93
N ALA A 147 3.18 -3.54 16.79
CA ALA A 147 2.77 -4.13 15.51
C ALA A 147 3.11 -5.63 15.46
N ALA A 148 4.31 -6.01 15.86
CA ALA A 148 4.74 -7.41 15.86
C ALA A 148 3.81 -8.34 16.65
N TYR A 149 3.26 -7.86 17.77
CA TYR A 149 2.40 -8.67 18.65
C TYR A 149 0.90 -8.43 18.51
N ALA A 150 0.47 -7.24 18.08
CA ALA A 150 -0.96 -6.93 17.94
C ALA A 150 -1.44 -6.89 16.47
N ARG A 151 -0.55 -7.06 15.50
CA ARG A 151 -0.89 -7.06 14.08
C ARG A 151 -0.41 -8.31 13.33
N PHE A 152 0.65 -8.95 13.80
CA PHE A 152 1.12 -10.24 13.27
C PHE A 152 0.49 -11.38 14.09
N THR A 153 -0.80 -11.53 13.99
CA THR A 153 -1.67 -12.40 14.81
C THR A 153 -2.13 -13.63 14.03
N ASP A 154 -2.71 -14.61 14.74
CA ASP A 154 -3.31 -15.81 14.13
C ASP A 154 -4.35 -15.40 13.07
N SER A 155 -5.22 -14.43 13.36
CA SER A 155 -6.19 -13.94 12.38
C SER A 155 -5.55 -13.30 11.14
N SER A 156 -4.31 -12.78 11.24
CA SER A 156 -3.57 -12.30 10.08
C SER A 156 -2.98 -13.43 9.26
N ILE A 157 -2.55 -14.52 9.90
CA ILE A 157 -2.10 -15.74 9.24
C ILE A 157 -3.26 -16.46 8.55
N GLU A 158 -4.40 -16.61 9.24
CA GLU A 158 -5.62 -17.21 8.66
C GLU A 158 -6.10 -16.47 7.42
N ARG A 159 -5.99 -15.13 7.40
CA ARG A 159 -6.34 -14.33 6.22
C ARG A 159 -5.45 -14.62 5.02
N VAL A 160 -4.16 -14.87 5.24
CA VAL A 160 -3.25 -15.32 4.18
C VAL A 160 -3.57 -16.75 3.76
N MET A 161 -3.75 -17.66 4.73
CA MET A 161 -4.03 -19.07 4.49
C MET A 161 -5.30 -19.31 3.67
N SER A 162 -6.34 -18.53 3.94
CA SER A 162 -7.65 -18.62 3.28
C SER A 162 -7.78 -17.71 2.05
N PHE A 163 -6.70 -17.05 1.64
CA PHE A 163 -6.75 -16.11 0.53
C PHE A 163 -7.06 -16.82 -0.79
N LYS A 164 -8.01 -16.26 -1.54
CA LYS A 164 -8.36 -16.73 -2.88
C LYS A 164 -8.87 -15.56 -3.70
N GLN A 165 -8.18 -15.21 -4.78
CA GLN A 165 -8.63 -14.18 -5.71
C GLN A 165 -8.21 -14.54 -7.15
N PRO A 166 -9.06 -15.27 -7.89
CA PRO A 166 -8.73 -15.76 -9.24
C PRO A 166 -8.72 -14.65 -10.29
N ASN A 167 -9.32 -13.48 -10.00
CA ASN A 167 -9.43 -12.38 -10.94
C ASN A 167 -8.28 -11.36 -10.81
N LEU A 168 -7.26 -11.64 -9.99
CA LEU A 168 -6.09 -10.79 -9.83
C LEU A 168 -4.83 -11.52 -10.29
N THR A 169 -4.05 -10.89 -11.16
CA THR A 169 -2.69 -11.30 -11.50
C THR A 169 -1.72 -10.19 -11.12
N VAL A 170 -0.48 -10.54 -10.73
CA VAL A 170 0.51 -9.56 -10.30
C VAL A 170 1.87 -9.87 -10.93
N GLU A 171 2.44 -8.85 -11.56
CA GLU A 171 3.76 -8.90 -12.18
C GLU A 171 4.61 -7.69 -11.79
N GLN A 172 5.94 -7.86 -11.86
CA GLN A 172 6.87 -6.75 -11.70
C GLN A 172 6.96 -6.00 -13.05
N ALA A 173 6.61 -4.72 -13.03
CA ALA A 173 6.85 -3.82 -14.16
C ALA A 173 6.73 -2.35 -13.75
N ASP A 174 7.48 -1.49 -14.43
CA ASP A 174 7.29 -0.05 -14.38
C ASP A 174 6.00 0.37 -15.14
N PHE A 175 5.41 1.50 -14.75
CA PHE A 175 4.20 2.03 -15.40
C PHE A 175 4.39 2.32 -16.90
N LYS A 176 5.61 2.67 -17.32
CA LYS A 176 5.96 2.89 -18.73
C LYS A 176 5.89 1.61 -19.57
N VAL A 177 5.93 0.45 -18.91
CA VAL A 177 5.80 -0.86 -19.53
C VAL A 177 4.39 -1.41 -19.35
N SER A 178 3.84 -1.33 -18.14
CA SER A 178 2.54 -1.93 -17.81
C SER A 178 1.36 -1.21 -18.48
N ILE A 179 1.36 0.12 -18.55
CA ILE A 179 0.27 0.89 -19.19
C ILE A 179 0.15 0.55 -20.69
N PRO A 180 1.23 0.60 -21.51
CA PRO A 180 1.14 0.24 -22.92
C PRO A 180 0.77 -1.23 -23.20
N ARG A 181 1.03 -2.16 -22.26
CA ARG A 181 0.61 -3.58 -22.40
C ARG A 181 -0.91 -3.77 -22.36
N HIS A 182 -1.64 -2.79 -21.83
CA HIS A 182 -3.09 -2.86 -21.62
C HIS A 182 -3.82 -1.67 -22.25
N PRO A 183 -3.77 -1.51 -23.58
CA PRO A 183 -4.40 -0.37 -24.28
C PRO A 183 -5.90 -0.34 -24.04
N ASP A 184 -6.55 -1.50 -23.93
CA ASP A 184 -7.99 -1.66 -23.80
C ASP A 184 -8.47 -1.87 -22.35
N ALA A 185 -7.60 -1.72 -21.34
CA ALA A 185 -7.99 -1.82 -19.93
C ALA A 185 -8.36 -0.45 -19.36
N PHE A 186 -9.30 -0.44 -18.42
CA PHE A 186 -9.48 0.71 -17.53
C PHE A 186 -8.26 0.82 -16.58
N LEU A 187 -7.74 2.02 -16.36
CA LEU A 187 -6.61 2.19 -15.44
C LEU A 187 -7.06 2.74 -14.08
N TYR A 188 -6.51 2.17 -13.02
CA TYR A 188 -6.46 2.80 -11.71
C TYR A 188 -5.01 3.08 -11.33
N CYS A 189 -4.67 4.34 -11.16
CA CYS A 189 -3.31 4.78 -10.84
C CYS A 189 -3.25 5.42 -9.45
N ASP A 190 -2.33 4.93 -8.61
CA ASP A 190 -2.02 5.49 -7.28
C ASP A 190 -0.48 5.63 -7.15
N PRO A 191 0.13 6.53 -7.95
CA PRO A 191 1.58 6.68 -8.01
C PRO A 191 2.17 7.26 -6.73
N PRO A 192 3.50 7.23 -6.56
CA PRO A 192 4.18 8.04 -5.56
C PRO A 192 3.75 9.50 -5.64
N TYR A 193 3.34 10.09 -4.52
CA TYR A 193 2.84 11.46 -4.49
C TYR A 193 3.97 12.49 -4.59
N LEU A 194 3.69 13.62 -5.22
CA LEU A 194 4.60 14.77 -5.27
C LEU A 194 4.59 15.46 -3.90
N LEU A 195 5.50 15.05 -3.02
CA LEU A 195 5.62 15.57 -1.68
C LEU A 195 6.86 16.47 -1.57
N GLY A 196 6.69 17.69 -1.06
CA GLY A 196 7.83 18.57 -0.77
C GLY A 196 8.64 18.12 0.45
N GLY A 197 9.97 18.24 0.40
CA GLY A 197 10.88 18.06 1.52
C GLY A 197 11.03 16.61 2.01
N ASP A 198 11.29 16.43 3.33
CA ASP A 198 11.58 15.13 3.98
C ASP A 198 10.46 14.08 3.92
N ARG A 199 9.27 14.43 3.44
CA ARG A 199 8.14 13.50 3.31
C ARG A 199 8.29 12.48 2.18
N ASN A 200 9.26 12.67 1.30
CA ASN A 200 9.55 11.76 0.18
C ASN A 200 10.11 10.37 0.58
N LYS A 201 10.22 10.07 1.89
CA LYS A 201 10.89 8.83 2.37
C LYS A 201 9.95 7.66 2.69
N LEU A 202 8.67 7.70 2.27
CA LEU A 202 7.67 6.74 2.75
C LEU A 202 7.65 5.38 2.04
N TYR A 203 8.18 5.27 0.81
CA TYR A 203 8.09 4.04 0.00
C TYR A 203 9.46 3.56 -0.48
N GLY A 204 9.59 2.24 -0.68
CA GLY A 204 10.84 1.61 -1.07
C GLY A 204 11.88 1.59 0.05
N VAL A 205 13.13 1.26 -0.30
CA VAL A 205 14.26 1.35 0.62
C VAL A 205 14.64 2.82 0.75
N GLN A 206 14.41 3.41 1.93
CA GLN A 206 14.70 4.82 2.23
C GLN A 206 14.04 5.85 1.29
N GLY A 207 12.87 5.54 0.72
CA GLY A 207 12.16 6.43 -0.18
C GLY A 207 12.61 6.37 -1.64
N SER A 208 13.37 5.36 -2.04
CA SER A 208 13.92 5.22 -3.39
C SER A 208 12.89 5.23 -4.52
N THR A 209 11.64 4.83 -4.23
CA THR A 209 10.54 4.84 -5.19
C THR A 209 9.84 6.21 -5.34
N HIS A 210 10.10 7.15 -4.43
CA HIS A 210 9.59 8.53 -4.52
C HIS A 210 10.59 9.51 -5.12
N ALA A 211 11.88 9.34 -4.81
CA ALA A 211 12.90 10.21 -5.33
C ALA A 211 13.07 9.96 -6.83
N GLY A 212 12.66 10.93 -7.65
CA GLY A 212 12.81 10.85 -9.10
C GLY A 212 11.67 10.16 -9.84
N PHE A 213 10.47 10.00 -9.23
CA PHE A 213 9.31 9.52 -9.98
C PHE A 213 8.97 10.46 -11.14
N ASP A 214 8.75 9.89 -12.32
CA ASP A 214 8.50 10.63 -13.57
C ASP A 214 7.01 11.01 -13.67
N HIS A 215 6.61 12.05 -12.95
CA HIS A 215 5.25 12.59 -12.95
C HIS A 215 4.80 13.03 -14.35
N ARG A 216 5.73 13.61 -15.14
CA ARG A 216 5.44 14.06 -16.49
C ARG A 216 5.24 12.89 -17.45
N GLY A 217 6.09 11.85 -17.38
CA GLY A 217 5.93 10.66 -18.19
C GLY A 217 4.64 9.90 -17.90
N LEU A 218 4.15 9.91 -16.65
CA LEU A 218 2.84 9.36 -16.33
C LEU A 218 1.71 10.19 -16.98
N TYR A 219 1.77 11.52 -16.89
CA TYR A 219 0.83 12.41 -17.56
C TYR A 219 0.80 12.17 -19.07
N ASP A 220 1.96 12.07 -19.71
CA ASP A 220 2.06 11.90 -21.16
C ASP A 220 1.42 10.58 -21.62
N LEU A 221 1.52 9.51 -20.85
CA LEU A 221 0.83 8.25 -21.14
C LEU A 221 -0.68 8.32 -20.90
N LEU A 222 -1.13 8.98 -19.82
CA LEU A 222 -2.56 9.09 -19.49
C LEU A 222 -3.31 10.06 -20.40
N SER A 223 -2.67 11.15 -20.85
CA SER A 223 -3.27 12.15 -21.73
C SER A 223 -3.55 11.64 -23.15
N GLN A 224 -2.91 10.53 -23.57
CA GLN A 224 -3.10 9.91 -24.87
C GLN A 224 -4.24 8.87 -24.91
N ARG A 225 -4.94 8.69 -23.79
CA ARG A 225 -6.01 7.69 -23.68
C ARG A 225 -7.14 8.16 -22.77
N SER A 226 -8.25 7.51 -22.86
CA SER A 226 -9.36 7.63 -21.90
C SER A 226 -9.49 6.37 -21.04
N GLY A 227 -10.37 6.42 -20.05
CA GLY A 227 -10.69 5.28 -19.21
C GLY A 227 -9.70 5.07 -18.06
N TRP A 228 -9.45 6.12 -17.28
CA TRP A 228 -8.59 6.02 -16.11
C TRP A 228 -9.07 6.90 -14.94
N VAL A 229 -8.68 6.47 -13.74
CA VAL A 229 -8.78 7.26 -12.51
C VAL A 229 -7.40 7.29 -11.85
N LEU A 230 -6.96 8.48 -11.49
CA LEU A 230 -5.68 8.73 -10.86
C LEU A 230 -5.91 9.36 -9.47
N SER A 231 -5.35 8.75 -8.43
CA SER A 231 -5.27 9.33 -7.08
C SER A 231 -3.99 10.15 -6.95
N TYR A 232 -4.10 11.36 -6.41
CA TYR A 232 -2.92 12.21 -6.16
C TYR A 232 -3.09 13.08 -4.91
N ASN A 233 -1.97 13.61 -4.38
CA ASN A 233 -2.05 14.68 -3.40
C ASN A 233 -2.50 15.99 -4.08
N ASP A 234 -3.31 16.75 -3.37
CA ASP A 234 -3.75 18.07 -3.84
C ASP A 234 -2.62 19.09 -3.68
N CYS A 235 -2.00 19.48 -4.78
CA CYS A 235 -1.00 20.54 -4.84
C CYS A 235 -1.11 21.32 -6.16
N PRO A 236 -0.61 22.57 -6.19
CA PRO A 236 -0.71 23.43 -7.38
C PRO A 236 -0.09 22.80 -8.62
N GLU A 237 1.04 22.11 -8.48
CA GLU A 237 1.76 21.51 -9.60
C GLU A 237 0.96 20.38 -10.26
N ILE A 238 0.30 19.54 -9.48
CA ILE A 238 -0.55 18.46 -10.00
C ILE A 238 -1.83 19.02 -10.61
N ARG A 239 -2.44 20.03 -9.97
CA ARG A 239 -3.62 20.71 -10.54
C ARG A 239 -3.31 21.38 -11.87
N GLU A 240 -2.16 22.02 -12.02
CA GLU A 240 -1.75 22.62 -13.28
C GLU A 240 -1.43 21.56 -14.34
N LEU A 241 -0.74 20.47 -13.97
CA LEU A 241 -0.39 19.38 -14.89
C LEU A 241 -1.64 18.71 -15.48
N TYR A 242 -2.70 18.54 -14.69
CA TYR A 242 -3.93 17.85 -15.09
C TYR A 242 -5.15 18.80 -15.25
N LYS A 243 -4.93 20.10 -15.50
CA LYS A 243 -6.00 21.12 -15.55
C LYS A 243 -7.08 20.85 -16.59
N ASP A 244 -6.77 20.12 -17.65
CA ASP A 244 -7.69 19.81 -18.75
C ASP A 244 -8.56 18.56 -18.46
N PHE A 245 -8.40 17.91 -17.29
CA PHE A 245 -9.15 16.74 -16.85
C PHE A 245 -10.10 17.08 -15.70
N GLU A 246 -11.07 16.21 -15.48
CA GLU A 246 -11.98 16.34 -14.35
C GLU A 246 -11.24 16.08 -13.03
N ILE A 247 -11.20 17.07 -12.12
CA ILE A 247 -10.57 16.95 -10.80
C ILE A 247 -11.64 17.01 -9.72
N ARG A 248 -11.73 15.93 -8.92
CA ARG A 248 -12.62 15.84 -7.75
C ARG A 248 -11.81 15.87 -6.47
N SER A 249 -12.17 16.74 -5.53
CA SER A 249 -11.59 16.72 -4.18
C SER A 249 -12.02 15.47 -3.45
N ALA A 250 -11.10 14.82 -2.78
CA ALA A 250 -11.34 13.57 -2.08
C ALA A 250 -11.17 13.78 -0.56
N GLU A 251 -12.29 13.81 0.14
CA GLU A 251 -12.32 13.94 1.60
C GLU A 251 -12.40 12.58 2.29
N TRP A 252 -11.27 11.89 2.41
CA TRP A 252 -11.16 10.77 3.35
C TRP A 252 -9.99 10.97 4.32
N ALA A 253 -10.26 10.82 5.61
CA ALA A 253 -9.23 10.94 6.62
C ALA A 253 -8.30 9.73 6.63
N TYR A 254 -7.01 9.92 6.32
CA TYR A 254 -5.99 8.93 6.62
C TYR A 254 -5.79 8.76 8.13
N GLY A 255 -5.77 7.52 8.62
CA GLY A 255 -5.66 7.21 10.04
C GLY A 255 -4.27 7.39 10.67
N MET A 256 -3.40 8.20 10.09
CA MET A 256 -2.14 8.62 10.73
C MET A 256 -2.38 9.91 11.52
N LYS A 257 -3.07 9.82 12.65
CA LYS A 257 -2.90 10.83 13.69
C LYS A 257 -1.54 10.57 14.34
N ASN A 258 -0.58 11.46 14.09
CA ASN A 258 0.57 11.57 14.98
C ASN A 258 0.02 11.87 16.38
N VAL A 259 0.08 10.88 17.26
CA VAL A 259 -0.12 11.08 18.69
C VAL A 259 1.17 11.76 19.17
N GLY A 260 1.24 13.06 18.98
CA GLY A 260 2.22 13.91 19.65
C GLY A 260 2.01 13.68 21.15
N LYS A 261 3.10 13.37 21.89
CA LYS A 261 3.08 13.30 23.33
C LYS A 261 2.43 14.56 23.89
N ARG A 262 1.32 14.42 24.60
CA ARG A 262 0.83 15.45 25.50
C ARG A 262 1.92 15.71 26.53
N LYS A 263 2.62 16.84 26.43
CA LYS A 263 3.24 17.46 27.57
C LYS A 263 2.11 18.24 28.26
N GLU A 264 1.79 17.82 29.44
CA GLU A 264 1.05 18.64 30.39
C GLU A 264 1.95 19.83 30.75
N THR A 265 1.54 21.01 30.37
CA THR A 265 2.01 22.28 30.94
C THR A 265 0.77 23.09 31.26
N GLU A 266 0.67 23.42 32.53
CA GLU A 266 -0.30 24.35 33.10
C GLU A 266 -0.11 25.76 32.52
N GLU A 267 -1.21 26.52 32.56
CA GLU A 267 -1.37 27.96 32.36
C GLU A 267 -1.60 28.47 30.92
N GLY A 268 -2.83 28.82 30.74
CA GLY A 268 -3.47 30.00 30.15
C GLY A 268 -2.81 30.74 28.99
N GLU A 269 -2.96 30.24 27.75
CA GLU A 269 -3.06 31.08 26.54
C GLU A 269 -3.79 30.27 25.47
N GLU A 270 -4.95 30.77 25.00
CA GLU A 270 -5.61 30.26 23.81
C GLU A 270 -4.73 30.50 22.57
N LYS A 271 -3.89 29.53 22.25
CA LYS A 271 -3.23 29.49 20.94
C LYS A 271 -4.17 28.84 19.96
N GLU A 272 -4.57 29.59 18.93
CA GLU A 272 -5.22 29.09 17.73
C GLU A 272 -4.67 27.72 17.38
N LYS A 273 -5.53 26.69 17.42
CA LYS A 273 -5.22 25.36 16.92
C LYS A 273 -4.96 25.47 15.42
N LYS A 274 -3.69 25.65 15.02
CA LYS A 274 -3.28 25.34 13.66
C LYS A 274 -3.85 23.96 13.34
N LYS A 275 -4.88 23.89 12.49
CA LYS A 275 -5.34 22.65 11.85
C LYS A 275 -4.11 22.08 11.16
N MET A 276 -3.49 21.08 11.77
CA MET A 276 -2.44 20.30 11.11
C MET A 276 -3.08 19.68 9.88
N GLY A 277 -2.53 20.03 8.70
CA GLY A 277 -3.11 19.81 7.40
C GLY A 277 -3.64 18.38 7.25
N SER A 278 -4.92 18.27 7.00
CA SER A 278 -5.48 17.12 6.31
C SER A 278 -4.73 17.06 4.98
N SER A 279 -4.00 15.97 4.73
CA SER A 279 -3.52 15.71 3.38
C SER A 279 -4.75 15.61 2.50
N SER A 280 -5.07 16.66 1.76
CA SER A 280 -6.13 16.64 0.79
C SER A 280 -5.66 15.77 -0.38
N GLU A 281 -6.44 14.76 -0.73
CA GLU A 281 -6.27 14.02 -1.96
C GLU A 281 -7.24 14.51 -3.01
N ILE A 282 -6.86 14.32 -4.26
CA ILE A 282 -7.74 14.53 -5.41
C ILE A 282 -7.82 13.24 -6.23
N LEU A 283 -8.94 13.08 -6.89
CA LEU A 283 -9.13 12.10 -7.94
C LEU A 283 -9.21 12.84 -9.27
N ILE A 284 -8.40 12.42 -10.22
CA ILE A 284 -8.34 12.95 -11.57
C ILE A 284 -8.89 11.87 -12.50
N ILE A 285 -9.75 12.25 -13.42
CA ILE A 285 -10.54 11.34 -14.26
C ILE A 285 -10.36 11.70 -15.72
N GLY A 286 -10.01 10.71 -16.56
CA GLY A 286 -9.85 10.88 -18.00
C GLY A 286 -10.38 9.72 -18.83
#